data_3980efbb1c68bdc6ecad1cc74f886df1
#
_entry.id   3980efbb1c68bdc6ecad1cc74f886df1
#
_cell.length_a   1.000
_cell.length_b   1.000
_cell.length_c   1.000
_cell.angle_alpha   90.00
_cell.angle_beta   90.00
_cell.angle_gamma   90.00
#
_symmetry.space_group_name_H-M   'P 1'
#
loop_
_entity.id
_entity.type
_entity.pdbx_description
1 polymer ?
#
loop_
_entity_poly.entity_id
_entity_poly.type
_entity_poly.pdbx_seq_one_letter_code
_entity_poly.pdbx_strand_id
1 'polypeptide(L)'
;MNIHEYQGKAILKTFGVAIQEGIVADSPEQAVEAAKELQKTTGTGWWVVKSQIHAGGRGKGKIAGTEQRGVALAKSLDDVKTISKNILGNQLVTLQTGEKGKKVNKVLIAQDVYYPGESETKEYYVSVLLDRSKGRNTIMYSTEGGMDIETVAHDTPHLIFKEEIDPKVGLRDFQCRKIAFNLGLSGDGLKQMTKFIASLYKAYDSIDASMFEINPVLKTSDNKIIAVDSKVTFDGNGLFRHPDFAALRDTSEEDPTEVEAGEFGLNYVKLDGNVGCMVNGAGLAMATMDIIKLSGGDPANFLDVGGTANAARVEQAFRIILKDPKVKAILVNIFGGIVRCDRVAQGIVDAYKNMGTINVPIIIRLQGTNAVEAKKIIDESGLKVYSAIALQEAADLVKKVLS
;
A
#
# COMPACT_ATOMS: atom_id res chain seq x y z
N MET A 1 4.65 3.78 2.33
CA MET A 1 4.40 2.91 3.49
C MET A 1 2.96 3.12 3.96
N ASN A 2 2.18 2.06 4.09
CA ASN A 2 0.82 2.11 4.66
C ASN A 2 0.88 1.89 6.17
N ILE A 3 -0.13 2.42 6.89
CA ILE A 3 -0.32 2.17 8.32
C ILE A 3 -1.77 1.76 8.62
N HIS A 4 -2.01 1.19 9.80
CA HIS A 4 -3.34 0.80 10.23
C HIS A 4 -4.25 2.01 10.54
N GLU A 5 -5.56 1.80 10.49
CA GLU A 5 -6.58 2.82 10.80
C GLU A 5 -6.35 3.48 12.16
N TYR A 6 -6.10 2.69 13.21
CA TYR A 6 -5.89 3.24 14.56
C TYR A 6 -4.66 4.13 14.66
N GLN A 7 -3.59 3.81 13.91
CA GLN A 7 -2.37 4.63 13.83
C GLN A 7 -2.64 5.95 13.09
N GLY A 8 -3.34 5.86 11.95
CA GLY A 8 -3.75 7.04 11.19
C GLY A 8 -4.64 7.98 12.01
N LYS A 9 -5.61 7.44 12.75
CA LYS A 9 -6.45 8.21 13.67
C LYS A 9 -5.64 8.87 14.78
N ALA A 10 -4.67 8.17 15.37
CA ALA A 10 -3.79 8.75 16.39
C ALA A 10 -3.02 9.96 15.85
N ILE A 11 -2.48 9.85 14.64
CA ILE A 11 -1.82 10.98 13.96
C ILE A 11 -2.82 12.13 13.74
N LEU A 12 -3.98 11.88 13.14
CA LEU A 12 -5.00 12.91 12.89
C LEU A 12 -5.38 13.67 14.17
N LYS A 13 -5.50 12.96 15.28
CA LYS A 13 -5.82 13.55 16.59
C LYS A 13 -4.76 14.56 17.04
N THR A 14 -3.46 14.32 16.78
CA THR A 14 -2.38 15.26 17.14
C THR A 14 -2.46 16.59 16.36
N PHE A 15 -3.09 16.57 15.19
CA PHE A 15 -3.34 17.75 14.38
C PHE A 15 -4.71 18.41 14.66
N GLY A 16 -5.45 17.92 15.64
CA GLY A 16 -6.74 18.46 16.04
C GLY A 16 -7.91 18.07 15.13
N VAL A 17 -7.76 17.02 14.34
CA VAL A 17 -8.87 16.41 13.61
C VAL A 17 -9.69 15.58 14.60
N ALA A 18 -11.00 15.82 14.66
CA ALA A 18 -11.89 15.02 15.47
C ALA A 18 -12.04 13.61 14.88
N ILE A 19 -11.87 12.60 15.70
CA ILE A 19 -11.88 11.18 15.30
C ILE A 19 -12.93 10.40 16.09
N GLN A 20 -13.38 9.29 15.54
CA GLN A 20 -14.04 8.24 16.30
C GLN A 20 -13.01 7.62 17.25
N GLU A 21 -13.19 7.75 18.55
CA GLU A 21 -12.27 7.18 19.55
C GLU A 21 -12.30 5.66 19.49
N GLY A 22 -11.14 5.05 19.73
CA GLY A 22 -10.99 3.61 19.68
C GLY A 22 -9.70 3.14 20.32
N ILE A 23 -9.70 1.88 20.76
CA ILE A 23 -8.56 1.21 21.39
C ILE A 23 -8.31 -0.09 20.64
N VAL A 24 -7.06 -0.34 20.25
CA VAL A 24 -6.64 -1.55 19.56
C VAL A 24 -6.49 -2.72 20.53
N ALA A 25 -6.84 -3.93 20.08
CA ALA A 25 -6.69 -5.17 20.81
C ALA A 25 -6.20 -6.29 19.89
N ASP A 26 -5.40 -7.23 20.42
CA ASP A 26 -4.88 -8.40 19.73
C ASP A 26 -5.47 -9.74 20.28
N SER A 27 -6.28 -9.64 21.33
CA SER A 27 -7.01 -10.77 21.91
C SER A 27 -8.45 -10.40 22.27
N PRO A 28 -9.38 -11.38 22.35
CA PRO A 28 -10.75 -11.11 22.77
C PRO A 28 -10.87 -10.53 24.18
N GLU A 29 -9.97 -10.89 25.08
CA GLU A 29 -9.92 -10.40 26.45
C GLU A 29 -9.52 -8.91 26.47
N GLN A 30 -8.48 -8.53 25.74
CA GLN A 30 -8.08 -7.12 25.58
C GLN A 30 -9.18 -6.31 24.90
N ALA A 31 -9.92 -6.89 23.95
CA ALA A 31 -11.04 -6.21 23.29
C ALA A 31 -12.15 -5.85 24.28
N VAL A 32 -12.45 -6.72 25.24
CA VAL A 32 -13.43 -6.44 26.32
C VAL A 32 -12.91 -5.32 27.24
N GLU A 33 -11.65 -5.35 27.63
CA GLU A 33 -11.07 -4.27 28.46
C GLU A 33 -11.05 -2.93 27.70
N ALA A 34 -10.71 -2.95 26.42
CA ALA A 34 -10.79 -1.76 25.55
C ALA A 34 -12.22 -1.19 25.49
N ALA A 35 -13.22 -2.05 25.39
CA ALA A 35 -14.63 -1.63 25.40
C ALA A 35 -15.04 -0.97 26.72
N LYS A 36 -14.63 -1.53 27.86
CA LYS A 36 -14.88 -0.95 29.19
C LYS A 36 -14.22 0.42 29.34
N GLU A 37 -12.97 0.56 28.88
CA GLU A 37 -12.25 1.83 28.95
C GLU A 37 -12.90 2.89 28.05
N LEU A 38 -13.33 2.52 26.84
CA LEU A 38 -14.09 3.41 25.96
C LEU A 38 -15.43 3.83 26.58
N GLN A 39 -16.14 2.92 27.22
CA GLN A 39 -17.38 3.26 27.94
C GLN A 39 -17.11 4.31 29.01
N LYS A 40 -16.04 4.15 29.79
CA LYS A 40 -15.65 5.08 30.84
C LYS A 40 -15.26 6.45 30.33
N THR A 41 -14.52 6.50 29.20
CA THR A 41 -13.94 7.75 28.68
C THR A 41 -14.86 8.50 27.73
N THR A 42 -15.73 7.81 27.00
CA THR A 42 -16.61 8.41 25.98
C THR A 42 -18.10 8.34 26.35
N GLY A 43 -18.48 7.53 27.33
CA GLY A 43 -19.87 7.28 27.67
C GLY A 43 -20.61 6.38 26.67
N THR A 44 -19.90 5.78 25.69
CA THR A 44 -20.54 4.91 24.70
C THR A 44 -21.14 3.66 25.36
N GLY A 45 -22.36 3.28 24.94
CA GLY A 45 -23.00 2.05 25.38
C GLY A 45 -22.90 0.91 24.35
N TRP A 46 -22.48 1.22 23.14
CA TRP A 46 -22.29 0.27 22.05
C TRP A 46 -20.91 0.49 21.43
N TRP A 47 -20.39 -0.53 20.77
CA TRP A 47 -19.05 -0.50 20.18
C TRP A 47 -19.08 -1.02 18.74
N VAL A 48 -18.10 -0.63 17.96
CA VAL A 48 -17.85 -1.19 16.64
C VAL A 48 -16.52 -1.93 16.69
N VAL A 49 -16.53 -3.23 16.40
CA VAL A 49 -15.33 -4.05 16.26
C VAL A 49 -14.88 -4.00 14.82
N LYS A 50 -13.68 -3.48 14.56
CA LYS A 50 -13.14 -3.24 13.22
C LYS A 50 -11.84 -4.02 13.02
N SER A 51 -11.78 -4.92 12.05
CA SER A 51 -10.54 -5.59 11.63
C SER A 51 -9.49 -4.57 11.22
N GLN A 52 -8.24 -4.78 11.64
CA GLN A 52 -7.11 -3.93 11.27
C GLN A 52 -6.24 -4.67 10.27
N ILE A 53 -6.44 -4.40 8.97
CA ILE A 53 -5.64 -4.87 7.85
C ILE A 53 -5.43 -3.72 6.85
N HIS A 54 -4.35 -3.78 6.07
CA HIS A 54 -4.06 -2.82 5.00
C HIS A 54 -4.89 -3.13 3.73
N ALA A 55 -6.22 -3.19 3.87
CA ALA A 55 -7.15 -3.35 2.76
C ALA A 55 -8.46 -2.62 3.03
N GLY A 56 -9.05 -2.08 1.97
CA GLY A 56 -10.38 -1.48 1.98
C GLY A 56 -11.50 -2.52 1.92
N GLY A 57 -12.76 -2.03 2.05
CA GLY A 57 -13.95 -2.88 1.92
C GLY A 57 -14.22 -3.80 3.12
N ARG A 58 -13.57 -3.59 4.26
CA ARG A 58 -13.69 -4.42 5.47
C ARG A 58 -15.12 -4.58 5.97
N GLY A 59 -15.95 -3.54 5.85
CA GLY A 59 -17.35 -3.57 6.26
C GLY A 59 -18.25 -4.48 5.41
N LYS A 60 -17.91 -4.66 4.13
CA LYS A 60 -18.58 -5.59 3.20
C LYS A 60 -17.90 -6.96 3.18
N GLY A 61 -16.61 -7.03 3.53
CA GLY A 61 -15.82 -8.25 3.58
C GLY A 61 -16.30 -9.21 4.66
N LYS A 62 -16.04 -10.51 4.46
CA LYS A 62 -16.41 -11.58 5.39
C LYS A 62 -15.20 -12.39 5.81
N ILE A 63 -15.23 -12.90 7.04
CA ILE A 63 -14.27 -13.89 7.51
C ILE A 63 -14.50 -15.19 6.72
N ALA A 64 -13.44 -15.74 6.17
CA ALA A 64 -13.48 -16.93 5.31
C ALA A 64 -14.28 -18.07 5.97
N GLY A 65 -15.23 -18.63 5.19
CA GLY A 65 -16.11 -19.71 5.66
C GLY A 65 -17.20 -19.32 6.67
N THR A 66 -17.41 -18.01 6.90
CA THR A 66 -18.42 -17.53 7.87
C THR A 66 -19.22 -16.35 7.32
N GLU A 67 -20.29 -15.97 8.00
CA GLU A 67 -21.05 -14.72 7.75
C GLU A 67 -20.51 -13.52 8.55
N GLN A 68 -19.49 -13.70 9.39
CA GLN A 68 -18.91 -12.63 10.19
C GLN A 68 -18.26 -11.59 9.29
N ARG A 69 -18.70 -10.34 9.39
CA ARG A 69 -18.11 -9.21 8.68
C ARG A 69 -16.84 -8.71 9.37
N GLY A 70 -15.94 -8.09 8.62
CA GLY A 70 -14.73 -7.47 9.15
C GLY A 70 -14.97 -6.20 9.98
N VAL A 71 -16.18 -5.61 9.90
CA VAL A 71 -16.66 -4.53 10.76
C VAL A 71 -18.05 -4.91 11.26
N ALA A 72 -18.26 -4.93 12.58
CA ALA A 72 -19.50 -5.35 13.18
C ALA A 72 -19.83 -4.53 14.44
N LEU A 73 -21.13 -4.23 14.63
CA LEU A 73 -21.65 -3.56 15.80
C LEU A 73 -21.79 -4.56 16.95
N ALA A 74 -21.31 -4.19 18.12
CA ALA A 74 -21.43 -4.92 19.38
C ALA A 74 -22.31 -4.10 20.36
N LYS A 75 -23.37 -4.71 20.89
CA LYS A 75 -24.31 -4.05 21.80
C LYS A 75 -24.07 -4.44 23.26
N SER A 76 -23.19 -5.39 23.51
CA SER A 76 -22.78 -5.85 24.82
C SER A 76 -21.28 -6.19 24.83
N LEU A 77 -20.70 -6.33 26.03
CA LEU A 77 -19.31 -6.80 26.19
C LEU A 77 -19.13 -8.24 25.72
N ASP A 78 -20.16 -9.06 25.80
CA ASP A 78 -20.16 -10.44 25.30
C ASP A 78 -20.14 -10.46 23.77
N ASP A 79 -20.87 -9.54 23.10
CA ASP A 79 -20.77 -9.35 21.66
C ASP A 79 -19.35 -8.93 21.24
N VAL A 80 -18.75 -7.97 21.96
CA VAL A 80 -17.36 -7.54 21.71
C VAL A 80 -16.42 -8.75 21.75
N LYS A 81 -16.53 -9.58 22.81
CA LYS A 81 -15.70 -10.79 22.95
C LYS A 81 -15.93 -11.78 21.82
N THR A 82 -17.20 -12.08 21.51
CA THR A 82 -17.58 -13.05 20.48
C THR A 82 -17.15 -12.61 19.08
N ILE A 83 -17.43 -11.36 18.70
CA ILE A 83 -17.04 -10.80 17.41
C ILE A 83 -15.52 -10.78 17.28
N SER A 84 -14.80 -10.31 18.31
CA SER A 84 -13.34 -10.28 18.30
C SER A 84 -12.73 -11.66 18.13
N LYS A 85 -13.28 -12.68 18.82
CA LYS A 85 -12.86 -14.09 18.68
C LYS A 85 -13.08 -14.62 17.26
N ASN A 86 -14.20 -14.25 16.63
CA ASN A 86 -14.52 -14.69 15.28
C ASN A 86 -13.63 -14.03 14.21
N ILE A 87 -13.10 -12.84 14.49
CA ILE A 87 -12.28 -12.06 13.55
C ILE A 87 -10.79 -12.36 13.72
N LEU A 88 -10.27 -12.32 14.96
CA LEU A 88 -8.84 -12.46 15.24
C LEU A 88 -8.31 -13.83 14.80
N GLY A 89 -7.15 -13.80 14.15
CA GLY A 89 -6.45 -15.01 13.64
C GLY A 89 -7.03 -15.57 12.34
N ASN A 90 -8.19 -15.11 11.89
CA ASN A 90 -8.89 -15.60 10.70
C ASN A 90 -8.63 -14.72 9.46
N GLN A 91 -8.91 -15.26 8.27
CA GLN A 91 -8.73 -14.56 6.99
C GLN A 91 -9.96 -13.69 6.70
N LEU A 92 -9.76 -12.40 6.49
CA LEU A 92 -10.80 -11.49 6.01
C LEU A 92 -10.69 -11.36 4.48
N VAL A 93 -11.76 -11.77 3.80
CA VAL A 93 -11.90 -11.70 2.33
C VAL A 93 -12.66 -10.42 1.98
N THR A 94 -12.02 -9.57 1.18
CA THR A 94 -12.60 -8.34 0.61
C THR A 94 -12.34 -8.29 -0.89
N LEU A 95 -12.91 -7.33 -1.62
CA LEU A 95 -12.57 -7.13 -3.04
C LEU A 95 -11.07 -6.88 -3.24
N GLN A 96 -10.42 -6.17 -2.31
CA GLN A 96 -9.00 -5.84 -2.43
C GLN A 96 -8.06 -6.98 -2.01
N THR A 97 -8.47 -7.87 -1.10
CA THR A 97 -7.66 -9.01 -0.67
C THR A 97 -7.79 -10.23 -1.58
N GLY A 98 -8.80 -10.24 -2.46
CA GLY A 98 -9.15 -11.39 -3.27
C GLY A 98 -9.57 -12.61 -2.43
N GLU A 99 -9.72 -13.77 -3.08
CA GLU A 99 -10.22 -15.01 -2.46
C GLU A 99 -9.33 -15.55 -1.34
N LYS A 100 -8.03 -15.29 -1.38
CA LYS A 100 -7.08 -15.70 -0.33
C LYS A 100 -7.34 -15.00 1.00
N GLY A 101 -7.95 -13.81 0.94
CA GLY A 101 -8.13 -12.99 2.11
C GLY A 101 -6.81 -12.50 2.74
N LYS A 102 -6.93 -11.81 3.87
CA LYS A 102 -5.80 -11.35 4.68
C LYS A 102 -6.04 -11.67 6.15
N LYS A 103 -5.04 -12.21 6.83
CA LYS A 103 -5.14 -12.60 8.24
C LYS A 103 -5.31 -11.36 9.12
N VAL A 104 -6.28 -11.37 10.00
CA VAL A 104 -6.53 -10.29 10.95
C VAL A 104 -5.77 -10.56 12.26
N ASN A 105 -4.75 -9.78 12.52
CA ASN A 105 -3.95 -9.90 13.75
C ASN A 105 -4.39 -8.95 14.85
N LYS A 106 -5.13 -7.89 14.52
CA LYS A 106 -5.59 -6.86 15.46
C LYS A 106 -7.02 -6.42 15.13
N VAL A 107 -7.77 -6.03 16.13
CA VAL A 107 -9.06 -5.35 16.00
C VAL A 107 -9.01 -3.99 16.68
N LEU A 108 -9.71 -3.01 16.13
CA LEU A 108 -9.97 -1.73 16.76
C LEU A 108 -11.35 -1.78 17.37
N ILE A 109 -11.45 -1.62 18.68
CA ILE A 109 -12.71 -1.41 19.36
C ILE A 109 -12.98 0.08 19.35
N ALA A 110 -14.01 0.51 18.65
CA ALA A 110 -14.35 1.92 18.48
C ALA A 110 -15.69 2.25 19.12
N GLN A 111 -15.84 3.51 19.58
CA GLN A 111 -17.14 3.98 20.08
C GLN A 111 -18.19 3.99 18.98
N ASP A 112 -19.44 3.77 19.32
CA ASP A 112 -20.55 4.06 18.41
C ASP A 112 -20.73 5.59 18.27
N VAL A 113 -20.80 6.05 17.02
CA VAL A 113 -20.99 7.47 16.68
C VAL A 113 -22.27 7.72 15.88
N TYR A 114 -23.08 6.68 15.68
CA TYR A 114 -24.37 6.74 14.97
C TYR A 114 -25.55 6.77 15.96
N TYR A 115 -25.42 7.60 16.96
CA TYR A 115 -26.46 7.78 17.97
C TYR A 115 -27.56 8.73 17.49
N PRO A 116 -28.83 8.54 17.92
CA PRO A 116 -29.92 9.45 17.61
C PRO A 116 -29.73 10.83 18.25
N GLY A 117 -30.19 11.89 17.61
CA GLY A 117 -30.08 13.26 18.09
C GLY A 117 -30.96 14.22 17.30
N GLU A 118 -30.63 15.52 17.34
CA GLU A 118 -31.47 16.58 16.77
C GLU A 118 -31.47 16.64 15.25
N SER A 119 -30.41 16.15 14.60
CA SER A 119 -30.27 16.14 13.13
C SER A 119 -29.92 14.77 12.60
N GLU A 120 -30.18 14.56 11.30
CA GLU A 120 -29.76 13.33 10.61
C GLU A 120 -28.25 13.25 10.52
N THR A 121 -27.71 12.04 10.74
CA THR A 121 -26.31 11.72 10.44
C THR A 121 -26.11 11.71 8.95
N LYS A 122 -24.94 12.16 8.48
CA LYS A 122 -24.60 12.12 7.08
C LYS A 122 -23.13 11.75 6.88
N GLU A 123 -22.88 10.86 5.96
CA GLU A 123 -21.55 10.39 5.61
C GLU A 123 -21.02 11.16 4.40
N TYR A 124 -19.74 11.47 4.42
CA TYR A 124 -19.00 12.13 3.35
C TYR A 124 -17.73 11.37 3.05
N TYR A 125 -17.26 11.50 1.84
CA TYR A 125 -15.91 11.09 1.44
C TYR A 125 -14.99 12.31 1.41
N VAL A 126 -13.80 12.21 1.99
CA VAL A 126 -12.74 13.20 1.87
C VAL A 126 -11.39 12.52 1.75
N SER A 127 -10.61 12.87 0.74
CA SER A 127 -9.23 12.44 0.61
C SER A 127 -8.31 13.60 0.23
N VAL A 128 -7.05 13.49 0.63
CA VAL A 128 -5.95 14.37 0.19
C VAL A 128 -4.92 13.48 -0.49
N LEU A 129 -4.55 13.81 -1.71
CA LEU A 129 -3.59 13.04 -2.49
C LEU A 129 -2.78 13.94 -3.43
N LEU A 130 -1.64 13.44 -3.89
CA LEU A 130 -0.86 14.08 -4.94
C LEU A 130 -1.45 13.73 -6.33
N ASP A 131 -1.96 14.74 -7.05
CA ASP A 131 -2.25 14.60 -8.47
C ASP A 131 -0.95 14.73 -9.28
N ARG A 132 -0.42 13.59 -9.68
CA ARG A 132 0.86 13.52 -10.41
C ARG A 132 0.79 14.16 -11.81
N SER A 133 -0.39 14.20 -12.43
CA SER A 133 -0.58 14.80 -13.75
C SER A 133 -0.44 16.32 -13.70
N LYS A 134 -0.80 16.92 -12.56
CA LYS A 134 -0.74 18.36 -12.33
C LYS A 134 0.43 18.81 -11.44
N GLY A 135 1.11 17.85 -10.80
CA GLY A 135 2.18 18.15 -9.82
C GLY A 135 1.68 18.93 -8.61
N ARG A 136 0.42 18.69 -8.18
CA ARG A 136 -0.25 19.43 -7.10
C ARG A 136 -0.99 18.51 -6.16
N ASN A 137 -1.04 18.88 -4.90
CA ASN A 137 -1.92 18.21 -3.96
C ASN A 137 -3.37 18.58 -4.30
N THR A 138 -4.25 17.59 -4.17
CA THR A 138 -5.68 17.74 -4.47
C THR A 138 -6.49 17.17 -3.32
N ILE A 139 -7.49 17.92 -2.87
CA ILE A 139 -8.52 17.41 -1.97
C ILE A 139 -9.68 16.93 -2.84
N MET A 140 -9.96 15.61 -2.80
CA MET A 140 -11.16 15.03 -3.39
C MET A 140 -12.21 14.85 -2.31
N TYR A 141 -13.46 15.16 -2.63
CA TYR A 141 -14.56 15.04 -1.67
C TYR A 141 -15.88 14.75 -2.39
N SER A 142 -16.78 14.05 -1.68
CA SER A 142 -18.10 13.68 -2.19
C SER A 142 -19.14 13.66 -1.08
N THR A 143 -20.40 13.85 -1.46
CA THR A 143 -21.56 13.66 -0.59
C THR A 143 -21.87 12.16 -0.38
N GLU A 144 -21.26 11.28 -1.17
CA GLU A 144 -21.44 9.82 -1.14
C GLU A 144 -20.35 9.18 -0.27
N GLY A 145 -20.48 9.32 1.06
CA GLY A 145 -19.59 8.66 2.02
C GLY A 145 -20.00 7.22 2.32
N GLY A 146 -19.08 6.45 2.92
CA GLY A 146 -19.31 5.03 3.26
C GLY A 146 -19.38 4.09 2.05
N MET A 147 -19.30 4.63 0.84
CA MET A 147 -19.29 3.88 -0.41
C MET A 147 -17.88 3.77 -0.98
N ASP A 148 -17.69 2.79 -1.86
CA ASP A 148 -16.47 2.65 -2.66
C ASP A 148 -16.39 3.82 -3.66
N ILE A 149 -15.32 4.61 -3.58
CA ILE A 149 -15.17 5.84 -4.39
C ILE A 149 -15.03 5.52 -5.89
N GLU A 150 -14.49 4.37 -6.25
CA GLU A 150 -14.40 3.90 -7.64
C GLU A 150 -15.80 3.66 -8.21
N THR A 151 -16.72 3.11 -7.41
CA THR A 151 -18.13 2.96 -7.78
C THR A 151 -18.78 4.33 -7.97
N VAL A 152 -18.57 5.27 -7.07
CA VAL A 152 -19.09 6.65 -7.21
C VAL A 152 -18.52 7.32 -8.46
N ALA A 153 -17.23 7.10 -8.75
CA ALA A 153 -16.57 7.64 -9.95
C ALA A 153 -17.15 7.07 -11.26
N HIS A 154 -17.61 5.84 -11.24
CA HIS A 154 -18.23 5.19 -12.37
C HIS A 154 -19.69 5.61 -12.54
N ASP A 155 -20.49 5.53 -11.47
CA ASP A 155 -21.96 5.68 -11.53
C ASP A 155 -22.42 7.14 -11.45
N THR A 156 -21.76 7.95 -10.60
CA THR A 156 -22.14 9.34 -10.30
C THR A 156 -20.92 10.29 -10.27
N PRO A 157 -20.10 10.38 -11.33
CA PRO A 157 -18.86 11.14 -11.34
C PRO A 157 -19.05 12.64 -11.04
N HIS A 158 -20.24 13.18 -11.29
CA HIS A 158 -20.59 14.57 -11.00
C HIS A 158 -20.70 14.88 -9.50
N LEU A 159 -20.78 13.87 -8.63
CA LEU A 159 -20.75 14.01 -7.16
C LEU A 159 -19.34 13.98 -6.58
N ILE A 160 -18.31 13.80 -7.41
CA ILE A 160 -16.91 13.90 -6.98
C ILE A 160 -16.38 15.26 -7.33
N PHE A 161 -16.07 16.02 -6.28
CA PHE A 161 -15.49 17.35 -6.37
C PHE A 161 -13.98 17.28 -6.12
N LYS A 162 -13.25 18.22 -6.72
CA LYS A 162 -11.79 18.34 -6.55
C LYS A 162 -11.43 19.79 -6.25
N GLU A 163 -10.57 19.99 -5.26
CA GLU A 163 -9.98 21.29 -4.94
C GLU A 163 -8.46 21.16 -5.03
N GLU A 164 -7.87 21.85 -5.99
CA GLU A 164 -6.42 21.84 -6.23
C GLU A 164 -5.73 22.84 -5.30
N ILE A 165 -4.61 22.41 -4.73
CA ILE A 165 -3.82 23.24 -3.82
C ILE A 165 -2.55 23.68 -4.53
N ASP A 166 -2.38 24.98 -4.68
CA ASP A 166 -1.15 25.56 -5.22
C ASP A 166 -0.01 25.36 -4.19
N PRO A 167 1.09 24.69 -4.53
CA PRO A 167 2.16 24.40 -3.58
C PRO A 167 2.88 25.66 -3.06
N LYS A 168 2.80 26.78 -3.76
CA LYS A 168 3.38 28.05 -3.32
C LYS A 168 2.52 28.80 -2.32
N VAL A 169 1.20 28.57 -2.36
CA VAL A 169 0.21 29.29 -1.59
C VAL A 169 -0.33 28.47 -0.42
N GLY A 170 -0.35 27.13 -0.58
CA GLY A 170 -0.97 26.19 0.34
C GLY A 170 -2.51 26.28 0.34
N LEU A 171 -3.13 25.45 1.17
CA LEU A 171 -4.60 25.47 1.35
C LEU A 171 -5.05 26.75 2.04
N ARG A 172 -6.10 27.37 1.49
CA ARG A 172 -6.67 28.61 2.02
C ARG A 172 -8.05 28.42 2.63
N ASP A 173 -8.39 29.22 3.62
CA ASP A 173 -9.66 29.14 4.35
C ASP A 173 -10.90 29.21 3.43
N PHE A 174 -10.84 29.99 2.34
CA PHE A 174 -11.95 30.05 1.41
C PHE A 174 -12.18 28.71 0.68
N GLN A 175 -11.11 27.96 0.40
CA GLN A 175 -11.21 26.63 -0.20
C GLN A 175 -11.84 25.64 0.78
N CYS A 176 -11.45 25.68 2.05
CA CYS A 176 -12.09 24.86 3.10
C CYS A 176 -13.59 25.16 3.22
N ARG A 177 -13.98 26.46 3.17
CA ARG A 177 -15.40 26.85 3.17
C ARG A 177 -16.12 26.40 1.92
N LYS A 178 -15.51 26.52 0.74
CA LYS A 178 -16.06 26.04 -0.54
C LYS A 178 -16.34 24.52 -0.48
N ILE A 179 -15.41 23.73 0.06
CA ILE A 179 -15.59 22.29 0.26
C ILE A 179 -16.81 22.04 1.15
N ALA A 180 -16.90 22.71 2.29
CA ALA A 180 -18.02 22.56 3.22
C ALA A 180 -19.37 22.94 2.59
N PHE A 181 -19.42 24.01 1.78
CA PHE A 181 -20.61 24.38 1.02
C PHE A 181 -21.02 23.35 -0.02
N ASN A 182 -20.06 22.85 -0.81
CA ASN A 182 -20.32 21.83 -1.82
C ASN A 182 -20.81 20.52 -1.22
N LEU A 183 -20.42 20.22 0.03
CA LEU A 183 -20.95 19.09 0.80
C LEU A 183 -22.35 19.35 1.38
N GLY A 184 -22.94 20.53 1.11
CA GLY A 184 -24.29 20.92 1.55
C GLY A 184 -24.38 21.28 3.03
N LEU A 185 -23.25 21.64 3.66
CA LEU A 185 -23.21 21.99 5.08
C LEU A 185 -23.53 23.47 5.32
N SER A 186 -24.16 23.76 6.45
CA SER A 186 -24.47 25.11 6.95
C SER A 186 -24.24 25.20 8.44
N GLY A 187 -24.32 26.40 9.00
CA GLY A 187 -24.23 26.65 10.44
C GLY A 187 -22.95 26.09 11.09
N ASP A 188 -23.09 25.35 12.16
CA ASP A 188 -21.95 24.77 12.91
C ASP A 188 -21.30 23.61 12.17
N GLY A 189 -22.05 22.82 11.40
CA GLY A 189 -21.49 21.77 10.56
C GLY A 189 -20.50 22.33 9.52
N LEU A 190 -20.83 23.48 8.92
CA LEU A 190 -19.94 24.17 7.98
C LEU A 190 -18.64 24.64 8.68
N LYS A 191 -18.76 25.24 9.85
CA LYS A 191 -17.58 25.70 10.62
C LYS A 191 -16.68 24.55 11.01
N GLN A 192 -17.26 23.44 11.47
CA GLN A 192 -16.52 22.26 11.86
C GLN A 192 -15.87 21.56 10.67
N MET A 193 -16.55 21.41 9.54
CA MET A 193 -15.97 20.85 8.32
C MET A 193 -14.83 21.73 7.80
N THR A 194 -14.98 23.05 7.82
CA THR A 194 -13.91 24.00 7.45
C THR A 194 -12.64 23.75 8.29
N LYS A 195 -12.80 23.62 9.61
CA LYS A 195 -11.68 23.31 10.52
C LYS A 195 -11.12 21.92 10.28
N PHE A 196 -12.00 20.94 10.06
CA PHE A 196 -11.61 19.54 9.77
C PHE A 196 -10.71 19.48 8.53
N ILE A 197 -11.11 20.08 7.41
CA ILE A 197 -10.34 20.11 6.16
C ILE A 197 -9.00 20.81 6.35
N ALA A 198 -8.95 21.94 7.03
CA ALA A 198 -7.71 22.66 7.31
C ALA A 198 -6.73 21.80 8.14
N SER A 199 -7.23 21.14 9.19
CA SER A 199 -6.43 20.26 10.04
C SER A 199 -5.98 19.00 9.31
N LEU A 200 -6.83 18.39 8.48
CA LEU A 200 -6.51 17.21 7.66
C LEU A 200 -5.38 17.53 6.67
N TYR A 201 -5.48 18.66 5.95
CA TYR A 201 -4.44 19.06 5.01
C TYR A 201 -3.12 19.37 5.72
N LYS A 202 -3.19 20.06 6.87
CA LYS A 202 -2.00 20.30 7.70
C LYS A 202 -1.32 19.01 8.13
N ALA A 203 -2.09 18.00 8.55
CA ALA A 203 -1.57 16.67 8.87
C ALA A 203 -0.87 16.06 7.65
N TYR A 204 -1.56 16.02 6.50
CA TYR A 204 -1.04 15.47 5.25
C TYR A 204 0.31 16.08 4.85
N ASP A 205 0.40 17.39 4.83
CA ASP A 205 1.57 18.13 4.38
C ASP A 205 2.75 18.02 5.36
N SER A 206 2.45 18.04 6.68
CA SER A 206 3.49 18.05 7.73
C SER A 206 4.20 16.72 7.93
N ILE A 207 3.61 15.60 7.51
CA ILE A 207 4.15 14.25 7.75
C ILE A 207 4.62 13.56 6.47
N ASP A 208 4.74 14.28 5.38
CA ASP A 208 5.05 13.70 4.06
C ASP A 208 4.13 12.53 3.67
N ALA A 209 2.84 12.69 3.91
CA ALA A 209 1.88 11.71 3.43
C ALA A 209 1.72 11.83 1.90
N SER A 210 1.60 10.71 1.21
CA SER A 210 1.22 10.66 -0.20
C SER A 210 -0.29 10.52 -0.39
N MET A 211 -1.00 10.06 0.64
CA MET A 211 -2.46 9.95 0.66
C MET A 211 -2.99 9.95 2.10
N PHE A 212 -4.04 10.72 2.32
CA PHE A 212 -5.01 10.53 3.40
C PHE A 212 -6.37 10.29 2.78
N GLU A 213 -7.05 9.24 3.19
CA GLU A 213 -8.44 8.97 2.80
C GLU A 213 -9.26 8.74 4.06
N ILE A 214 -10.33 9.50 4.19
CA ILE A 214 -11.29 9.40 5.28
C ILE A 214 -12.65 9.03 4.68
N ASN A 215 -13.07 7.79 4.88
CA ASN A 215 -14.30 7.27 4.32
C ASN A 215 -14.99 6.29 5.29
N PRO A 216 -16.01 6.76 6.03
CA PRO A 216 -16.61 8.08 5.94
C PRO A 216 -16.01 9.14 6.87
N VAL A 217 -16.18 10.42 6.49
CA VAL A 217 -16.28 11.53 7.42
C VAL A 217 -17.74 11.64 7.83
N LEU A 218 -18.04 11.55 9.10
CA LEU A 218 -19.42 11.57 9.62
C LEU A 218 -19.78 12.97 10.15
N LYS A 219 -20.91 13.47 9.68
CA LYS A 219 -21.67 14.49 10.41
C LYS A 219 -22.60 13.76 11.38
N THR A 220 -22.34 13.87 12.67
CA THR A 220 -23.16 13.27 13.72
C THR A 220 -24.49 14.00 13.90
N SER A 221 -25.40 13.38 14.65
CA SER A 221 -26.71 13.95 14.95
C SER A 221 -26.66 15.24 15.80
N ASP A 222 -25.56 15.49 16.49
CA ASP A 222 -25.26 16.76 17.21
C ASP A 222 -24.34 17.70 16.41
N ASN A 223 -24.32 17.54 15.07
CA ASN A 223 -23.59 18.37 14.10
C ASN A 223 -22.05 18.36 14.25
N LYS A 224 -21.45 17.42 14.93
CA LYS A 224 -19.98 17.23 14.93
C LYS A 224 -19.52 16.62 13.63
N ILE A 225 -18.31 16.96 13.19
CA ILE A 225 -17.65 16.35 12.03
C ILE A 225 -16.50 15.48 12.54
N ILE A 226 -16.57 14.16 12.24
CA ILE A 226 -15.68 13.15 12.83
C ILE A 226 -15.12 12.25 11.74
N ALA A 227 -13.82 11.95 11.79
CA ALA A 227 -13.21 10.87 10.98
C ALA A 227 -13.59 9.51 11.58
N VAL A 228 -14.39 8.73 10.87
CA VAL A 228 -14.83 7.39 11.30
C VAL A 228 -13.84 6.33 10.88
N ASP A 229 -13.23 6.47 9.70
CA ASP A 229 -12.13 5.63 9.22
C ASP A 229 -10.91 6.50 8.90
N SER A 230 -9.78 5.87 8.64
CA SER A 230 -8.56 6.56 8.21
C SER A 230 -7.65 5.59 7.47
N LYS A 231 -7.34 5.91 6.22
CA LYS A 231 -6.34 5.22 5.42
C LYS A 231 -5.22 6.21 5.10
N VAL A 232 -4.02 5.87 5.53
CA VAL A 232 -2.85 6.75 5.41
C VAL A 232 -1.73 6.03 4.70
N THR A 233 -1.16 6.70 3.71
CA THR A 233 0.04 6.26 3.02
C THR A 233 1.10 7.35 3.10
N PHE A 234 2.27 7.02 3.62
CA PHE A 234 3.42 7.92 3.63
C PHE A 234 4.19 7.85 2.31
N ASP A 235 4.81 8.95 1.92
CA ASP A 235 5.86 8.92 0.92
C ASP A 235 7.09 8.23 1.50
N GLY A 236 7.46 7.07 0.94
CA GLY A 236 8.63 6.32 1.38
C GLY A 236 9.93 7.13 1.30
N ASN A 237 10.01 8.07 0.36
CA ASN A 237 11.17 8.95 0.21
C ASN A 237 11.27 10.03 1.29
N GLY A 238 10.17 10.33 2.00
CA GLY A 238 10.13 11.29 3.11
C GLY A 238 10.36 10.68 4.49
N LEU A 239 10.23 9.35 4.64
CA LEU A 239 10.23 8.67 5.94
C LEU A 239 11.51 8.85 6.76
N PHE A 240 12.65 9.12 6.12
CA PHE A 240 13.90 9.41 6.85
C PHE A 240 13.81 10.64 7.76
N ARG A 241 12.87 11.55 7.49
CA ARG A 241 12.57 12.73 8.33
C ARG A 241 11.63 12.42 9.49
N HIS A 242 10.97 11.25 9.44
CA HIS A 242 9.93 10.83 10.38
C HIS A 242 10.21 9.43 10.94
N PRO A 243 11.30 9.26 11.74
CA PRO A 243 11.68 7.95 12.28
C PRO A 243 10.62 7.35 13.21
N ASP A 244 9.83 8.18 13.89
CA ASP A 244 8.69 7.79 14.72
C ASP A 244 7.56 7.17 13.87
N PHE A 245 7.28 7.72 12.71
CA PHE A 245 6.29 7.14 11.78
C PHE A 245 6.84 5.92 11.06
N ALA A 246 8.13 5.88 10.73
CA ALA A 246 8.76 4.70 10.15
C ALA A 246 8.62 3.47 11.07
N ALA A 247 8.65 3.68 12.40
CA ALA A 247 8.45 2.62 13.39
C ALA A 247 7.02 2.05 13.44
N LEU A 248 6.05 2.71 12.80
CA LEU A 248 4.65 2.24 12.70
C LEU A 248 4.46 1.16 11.62
N ARG A 249 5.50 0.86 10.83
CA ARG A 249 5.44 -0.15 9.76
C ARG A 249 5.08 -1.52 10.34
N ASP A 250 4.08 -2.15 9.76
CA ASP A 250 3.70 -3.53 10.06
C ASP A 250 4.06 -4.43 8.88
N THR A 251 5.22 -5.09 8.95
CA THR A 251 5.73 -5.96 7.89
C THR A 251 4.88 -7.22 7.69
N SER A 252 4.05 -7.61 8.67
CA SER A 252 3.11 -8.72 8.52
C SER A 252 1.98 -8.42 7.52
N GLU A 253 1.81 -7.14 7.19
CA GLU A 253 0.85 -6.64 6.21
C GLU A 253 1.42 -6.50 4.79
N GLU A 254 2.72 -6.71 4.60
CA GLU A 254 3.42 -6.60 3.33
C GLU A 254 3.72 -8.00 2.73
N ASP A 255 4.10 -8.06 1.45
CA ASP A 255 4.58 -9.32 0.86
C ASP A 255 5.93 -9.69 1.49
N PRO A 256 6.08 -10.90 2.05
CA PRO A 256 7.32 -11.28 2.73
C PRO A 256 8.56 -11.23 1.82
N THR A 257 8.38 -11.45 0.52
CA THR A 257 9.46 -11.40 -0.46
C THR A 257 9.92 -9.96 -0.71
N GLU A 258 8.95 -9.02 -0.73
CA GLU A 258 9.25 -7.58 -0.86
C GLU A 258 9.95 -7.04 0.40
N VAL A 259 9.51 -7.49 1.58
CA VAL A 259 10.16 -7.14 2.85
C VAL A 259 11.61 -7.61 2.85
N GLU A 260 11.86 -8.88 2.53
CA GLU A 260 13.21 -9.46 2.46
C GLU A 260 14.08 -8.73 1.42
N ALA A 261 13.54 -8.46 0.23
CA ALA A 261 14.28 -7.71 -0.80
C ALA A 261 14.71 -6.32 -0.31
N GLY A 262 13.84 -5.65 0.43
CA GLY A 262 14.13 -4.35 1.04
C GLY A 262 15.29 -4.39 2.04
N GLU A 263 15.47 -5.47 2.81
CA GLU A 263 16.59 -5.64 3.73
C GLU A 263 17.96 -5.66 3.02
N PHE A 264 17.99 -6.13 1.76
CA PHE A 264 19.18 -6.12 0.91
C PHE A 264 19.30 -4.87 0.03
N GLY A 265 18.42 -3.89 0.21
CA GLY A 265 18.39 -2.65 -0.58
C GLY A 265 18.02 -2.89 -2.05
N LEU A 266 17.24 -3.92 -2.33
CA LEU A 266 16.69 -4.21 -3.65
C LEU A 266 15.29 -3.60 -3.77
N ASN A 267 15.02 -2.97 -4.92
CA ASN A 267 13.67 -2.54 -5.28
C ASN A 267 12.96 -3.70 -5.98
N TYR A 268 12.12 -4.41 -5.27
CA TYR A 268 11.41 -5.59 -5.74
C TYR A 268 9.90 -5.41 -5.61
N VAL A 269 9.16 -5.81 -6.64
CA VAL A 269 7.70 -5.95 -6.60
C VAL A 269 7.35 -7.31 -7.18
N LYS A 270 6.59 -8.10 -6.46
CA LYS A 270 6.10 -9.40 -6.90
C LYS A 270 4.97 -9.24 -7.90
N LEU A 271 5.02 -10.03 -8.99
CA LEU A 271 3.99 -10.15 -10.01
C LEU A 271 3.58 -11.62 -10.18
N ASP A 272 2.59 -11.89 -11.03
CA ASP A 272 2.02 -13.23 -11.19
C ASP A 272 2.54 -13.99 -12.44
N GLY A 273 3.69 -13.59 -12.96
CA GLY A 273 4.25 -14.16 -14.20
C GLY A 273 5.11 -15.41 -14.04
N ASN A 274 5.84 -15.74 -15.12
CA ASN A 274 6.69 -16.93 -15.23
C ASN A 274 8.14 -16.61 -15.66
N VAL A 275 8.46 -15.34 -15.89
CA VAL A 275 9.83 -14.90 -16.23
C VAL A 275 10.32 -13.92 -15.18
N GLY A 276 11.35 -14.33 -14.44
CA GLY A 276 12.03 -13.45 -13.48
C GLY A 276 12.84 -12.37 -14.20
N CYS A 277 12.80 -11.14 -13.67
CA CYS A 277 13.53 -9.99 -14.21
C CYS A 277 14.57 -9.50 -13.21
N MET A 278 15.78 -9.23 -13.70
CA MET A 278 16.84 -8.52 -12.96
C MET A 278 17.44 -7.43 -13.83
N VAL A 279 17.30 -6.18 -13.42
CA VAL A 279 17.78 -5.04 -14.20
C VAL A 279 18.45 -3.98 -13.33
N ASN A 280 19.09 -3.01 -13.94
CA ASN A 280 19.58 -1.81 -13.28
C ASN A 280 18.83 -0.57 -13.79
N GLY A 281 17.92 -0.08 -12.94
CA GLY A 281 17.12 1.11 -13.20
C GLY A 281 15.66 0.80 -13.56
N ALA A 282 14.75 1.55 -12.94
CA ALA A 282 13.32 1.32 -13.02
C ALA A 282 12.76 1.43 -14.46
N GLY A 283 13.24 2.37 -15.25
CA GLY A 283 12.81 2.52 -16.65
C GLY A 283 13.18 1.30 -17.50
N LEU A 284 14.40 0.77 -17.32
CA LEU A 284 14.83 -0.46 -17.99
C LEU A 284 14.03 -1.67 -17.52
N ALA A 285 13.64 -1.72 -16.23
CA ALA A 285 12.80 -2.79 -15.69
C ALA A 285 11.44 -2.82 -16.39
N MET A 286 10.76 -1.68 -16.50
CA MET A 286 9.48 -1.58 -17.20
C MET A 286 9.60 -2.00 -18.67
N ALA A 287 10.59 -1.47 -19.40
CA ALA A 287 10.83 -1.88 -20.79
C ALA A 287 11.16 -3.37 -20.94
N THR A 288 11.86 -3.95 -19.96
CA THR A 288 12.18 -5.38 -19.94
C THR A 288 10.93 -6.23 -19.73
N MET A 289 10.04 -5.80 -18.83
CA MET A 289 8.76 -6.48 -18.62
C MET A 289 7.85 -6.41 -19.85
N ASP A 290 7.82 -5.28 -20.55
CA ASP A 290 7.08 -5.14 -21.81
C ASP A 290 7.62 -6.11 -22.88
N ILE A 291 8.94 -6.21 -23.03
CA ILE A 291 9.58 -7.14 -23.97
C ILE A 291 9.26 -8.61 -23.61
N ILE A 292 9.28 -8.98 -22.35
CA ILE A 292 8.88 -10.32 -21.90
C ILE A 292 7.46 -10.60 -22.33
N LYS A 293 6.54 -9.64 -22.09
CA LYS A 293 5.12 -9.79 -22.46
C LYS A 293 4.92 -9.94 -23.97
N LEU A 294 5.60 -9.11 -24.76
CA LEU A 294 5.56 -9.19 -26.21
C LEU A 294 6.16 -10.50 -26.77
N SER A 295 7.06 -11.14 -26.02
CA SER A 295 7.68 -12.43 -26.41
C SER A 295 6.85 -13.65 -25.99
N GLY A 296 5.67 -13.47 -25.40
CA GLY A 296 4.76 -14.54 -24.97
C GLY A 296 5.05 -15.09 -23.58
N GLY A 297 5.92 -14.44 -22.80
CA GLY A 297 6.10 -14.66 -21.37
C GLY A 297 5.27 -13.68 -20.55
N ASP A 298 5.23 -13.91 -19.24
CA ASP A 298 4.65 -12.99 -18.26
C ASP A 298 5.71 -12.63 -17.21
N PRO A 299 5.96 -11.34 -16.90
CA PRO A 299 6.94 -10.95 -15.89
C PRO A 299 6.50 -11.42 -14.50
N ALA A 300 7.38 -12.13 -13.80
CA ALA A 300 7.14 -12.65 -12.46
C ALA A 300 7.44 -11.61 -11.36
N ASN A 301 8.23 -10.61 -11.69
CA ASN A 301 8.60 -9.54 -10.77
C ASN A 301 9.12 -8.30 -11.52
N PHE A 302 9.04 -7.17 -10.85
CA PHE A 302 9.91 -6.01 -11.05
C PHE A 302 11.11 -6.16 -10.12
N LEU A 303 12.34 -5.99 -10.59
CA LEU A 303 13.52 -5.94 -9.73
C LEU A 303 14.59 -5.03 -10.31
N ASP A 304 14.93 -3.99 -9.55
CA ASP A 304 16.03 -3.07 -9.84
C ASP A 304 17.15 -3.26 -8.79
N VAL A 305 18.31 -3.73 -9.26
CA VAL A 305 19.51 -3.92 -8.43
C VAL A 305 20.26 -2.61 -8.14
N GLY A 306 19.81 -1.51 -8.74
CA GLY A 306 20.41 -0.18 -8.59
C GLY A 306 21.73 0.03 -9.31
N GLY A 307 22.22 1.27 -9.25
CA GLY A 307 23.46 1.69 -9.92
C GLY A 307 24.77 1.20 -9.27
N THR A 308 24.70 0.57 -8.10
CA THR A 308 25.86 0.07 -7.34
C THR A 308 25.82 -1.45 -7.13
N ALA A 309 25.21 -2.17 -8.10
CA ALA A 309 25.09 -3.62 -8.04
C ALA A 309 26.45 -4.29 -7.78
N ASN A 310 26.52 -5.08 -6.72
CA ASN A 310 27.69 -5.89 -6.35
C ASN A 310 27.29 -7.37 -6.30
N ALA A 311 28.28 -8.26 -6.14
CA ALA A 311 28.06 -9.71 -6.13
C ALA A 311 26.99 -10.14 -5.11
N ALA A 312 27.01 -9.60 -3.89
CA ALA A 312 26.08 -9.95 -2.85
C ALA A 312 24.62 -9.56 -3.20
N ARG A 313 24.41 -8.36 -3.74
CA ARG A 313 23.07 -7.92 -4.21
C ARG A 313 22.55 -8.79 -5.37
N VAL A 314 23.41 -9.12 -6.32
CA VAL A 314 23.07 -10.00 -7.45
C VAL A 314 22.68 -11.39 -6.96
N GLU A 315 23.44 -11.95 -6.01
CA GLU A 315 23.12 -13.25 -5.39
C GLU A 315 21.75 -13.20 -4.70
N GLN A 316 21.50 -12.20 -3.88
CA GLN A 316 20.20 -12.09 -3.20
C GLN A 316 19.04 -11.87 -4.18
N ALA A 317 19.26 -11.11 -5.25
CA ALA A 317 18.28 -10.96 -6.31
C ALA A 317 17.90 -12.31 -6.96
N PHE A 318 18.88 -13.16 -7.28
CA PHE A 318 18.60 -14.51 -7.77
C PHE A 318 17.86 -15.37 -6.76
N ARG A 319 18.29 -15.36 -5.48
CA ARG A 319 17.64 -16.12 -4.42
C ARG A 319 16.17 -15.73 -4.26
N ILE A 320 15.88 -14.44 -4.33
CA ILE A 320 14.52 -13.90 -4.20
C ILE A 320 13.65 -14.29 -5.41
N ILE A 321 14.16 -14.13 -6.64
CA ILE A 321 13.44 -14.53 -7.86
C ILE A 321 13.12 -16.01 -7.85
N LEU A 322 14.09 -16.86 -7.47
CA LEU A 322 13.96 -18.31 -7.48
C LEU A 322 13.08 -18.90 -6.36
N LYS A 323 12.65 -18.08 -5.39
CA LYS A 323 11.64 -18.50 -4.41
C LYS A 323 10.25 -18.67 -5.03
N ASP A 324 9.97 -18.02 -6.15
CA ASP A 324 8.71 -18.18 -6.85
C ASP A 324 8.76 -19.45 -7.73
N PRO A 325 8.00 -20.52 -7.40
CA PRO A 325 7.99 -21.75 -8.17
C PRO A 325 7.37 -21.60 -9.57
N LYS A 326 6.71 -20.50 -9.85
CA LYS A 326 6.17 -20.20 -11.19
C LYS A 326 7.25 -19.74 -12.17
N VAL A 327 8.42 -19.31 -11.68
CA VAL A 327 9.51 -18.83 -12.53
C VAL A 327 10.10 -19.98 -13.33
N LYS A 328 9.99 -19.87 -14.66
CA LYS A 328 10.49 -20.85 -15.65
C LYS A 328 11.74 -20.37 -16.38
N ALA A 329 12.04 -19.08 -16.36
CA ALA A 329 13.23 -18.48 -16.93
C ALA A 329 13.57 -17.18 -16.19
N ILE A 330 14.82 -16.73 -16.25
CA ILE A 330 15.27 -15.44 -15.72
C ILE A 330 15.92 -14.63 -16.83
N LEU A 331 15.49 -13.38 -17.01
CA LEU A 331 16.13 -12.40 -17.88
C LEU A 331 16.87 -11.36 -17.03
N VAL A 332 18.21 -11.42 -17.13
CA VAL A 332 19.11 -10.39 -16.60
C VAL A 332 19.40 -9.39 -17.73
N ASN A 333 18.93 -8.15 -17.56
CA ASN A 333 19.12 -7.10 -18.56
C ASN A 333 19.78 -5.89 -17.92
N ILE A 334 21.08 -5.74 -18.14
CA ILE A 334 21.90 -4.66 -17.58
C ILE A 334 22.35 -3.74 -18.72
N PHE A 335 22.09 -2.46 -18.54
CA PHE A 335 22.62 -1.42 -19.41
C PHE A 335 23.57 -0.53 -18.61
N GLY A 336 24.86 -0.66 -18.87
CA GLY A 336 25.93 0.01 -18.11
C GLY A 336 26.20 1.42 -18.63
N GLY A 337 25.86 2.40 -17.81
CA GLY A 337 26.45 3.72 -17.83
C GLY A 337 27.39 3.84 -16.63
N ILE A 338 26.82 4.09 -15.44
CA ILE A 338 27.54 4.10 -14.16
C ILE A 338 27.82 2.67 -13.69
N VAL A 339 26.88 1.76 -13.91
CA VAL A 339 27.04 0.33 -13.57
C VAL A 339 28.04 -0.31 -14.53
N ARG A 340 29.05 -0.97 -13.97
CA ARG A 340 30.03 -1.72 -14.74
C ARG A 340 29.53 -3.14 -14.97
N CYS A 341 29.41 -3.52 -16.25
CA CYS A 341 28.93 -4.84 -16.64
C CYS A 341 29.84 -5.98 -16.16
N ASP A 342 31.17 -5.77 -16.11
CA ASP A 342 32.13 -6.75 -15.60
C ASP A 342 31.89 -7.10 -14.12
N ARG A 343 31.52 -6.12 -13.28
CA ARG A 343 31.16 -6.35 -11.87
C ARG A 343 29.87 -7.13 -11.74
N VAL A 344 28.88 -6.85 -12.57
CA VAL A 344 27.62 -7.59 -12.56
C VAL A 344 27.86 -9.02 -13.06
N ALA A 345 28.65 -9.20 -14.14
CA ALA A 345 29.01 -10.51 -14.64
C ALA A 345 29.70 -11.35 -13.57
N GLN A 346 30.68 -10.78 -12.86
CA GLN A 346 31.34 -11.46 -11.74
C GLN A 346 30.35 -11.80 -10.64
N GLY A 347 29.44 -10.87 -10.29
CA GLY A 347 28.38 -11.14 -9.31
C GLY A 347 27.45 -12.26 -9.71
N ILE A 348 27.12 -12.41 -11.00
CA ILE A 348 26.31 -13.52 -11.52
C ILE A 348 27.08 -14.84 -11.38
N VAL A 349 28.37 -14.87 -11.74
CA VAL A 349 29.22 -16.05 -11.62
C VAL A 349 29.36 -16.49 -10.17
N ASP A 350 29.60 -15.54 -9.25
CA ASP A 350 29.77 -15.83 -7.84
C ASP A 350 28.45 -16.32 -7.20
N ALA A 351 27.33 -15.66 -7.53
CA ALA A 351 25.99 -16.08 -7.10
C ALA A 351 25.69 -17.51 -7.56
N TYR A 352 25.95 -17.84 -8.81
CA TYR A 352 25.71 -19.18 -9.35
C TYR A 352 26.57 -20.22 -8.64
N LYS A 353 27.86 -19.95 -8.39
CA LYS A 353 28.74 -20.86 -7.64
C LYS A 353 28.26 -21.08 -6.20
N ASN A 354 27.82 -20.03 -5.52
CA ASN A 354 27.34 -20.08 -4.14
C ASN A 354 25.99 -20.79 -3.99
N MET A 355 25.12 -20.65 -4.98
CA MET A 355 23.78 -21.25 -4.97
C MET A 355 23.74 -22.69 -5.42
N GLY A 356 24.79 -23.14 -6.10
CA GLY A 356 24.82 -24.47 -6.73
C GLY A 356 24.04 -24.49 -8.05
N THR A 357 23.37 -25.61 -8.35
CA THR A 357 22.67 -25.79 -9.62
C THR A 357 21.40 -24.92 -9.68
N ILE A 358 21.32 -23.99 -10.61
CA ILE A 358 20.11 -23.25 -10.95
C ILE A 358 19.40 -24.01 -12.08
N ASN A 359 18.20 -24.51 -11.81
CA ASN A 359 17.46 -25.39 -12.73
C ASN A 359 16.62 -24.63 -13.78
N VAL A 360 16.60 -23.30 -13.74
CA VAL A 360 15.90 -22.48 -14.73
C VAL A 360 16.89 -21.84 -15.70
N PRO A 361 16.57 -21.73 -17.00
CA PRO A 361 17.41 -21.04 -17.96
C PRO A 361 17.57 -19.57 -17.61
N ILE A 362 18.81 -19.09 -17.73
CA ILE A 362 19.16 -17.68 -17.49
C ILE A 362 19.58 -17.06 -18.83
N ILE A 363 18.88 -15.99 -19.19
CA ILE A 363 19.23 -15.16 -20.36
C ILE A 363 19.94 -13.91 -19.80
N ILE A 364 21.12 -13.60 -20.33
CA ILE A 364 21.95 -12.50 -19.87
C ILE A 364 22.21 -11.53 -21.03
N ARG A 365 21.77 -10.30 -20.85
CA ARG A 365 22.11 -9.17 -21.72
C ARG A 365 22.88 -8.13 -20.91
N LEU A 366 24.14 -7.97 -21.26
CA LEU A 366 25.03 -6.95 -20.67
C LEU A 366 25.51 -6.01 -21.77
N GLN A 367 25.18 -4.74 -21.66
CA GLN A 367 25.55 -3.72 -22.65
C GLN A 367 26.02 -2.44 -21.97
N GLY A 368 27.01 -1.77 -22.56
CA GLY A 368 27.59 -0.52 -22.04
C GLY A 368 28.99 -0.72 -21.46
N THR A 369 29.30 -0.04 -20.36
CA THR A 369 30.65 0.01 -19.76
C THR A 369 31.16 -1.39 -19.40
N ASN A 370 32.30 -1.78 -19.99
CA ASN A 370 32.95 -3.08 -19.81
C ASN A 370 32.11 -4.29 -20.24
N ALA A 371 31.25 -4.12 -21.27
CA ALA A 371 30.39 -5.22 -21.74
C ALA A 371 31.21 -6.36 -22.42
N VAL A 372 32.34 -6.04 -23.04
CA VAL A 372 33.24 -7.04 -23.67
C VAL A 372 33.89 -7.92 -22.59
N GLU A 373 34.43 -7.31 -21.55
CA GLU A 373 35.01 -7.97 -20.40
C GLU A 373 33.96 -8.82 -19.66
N ALA A 374 32.75 -8.28 -19.50
CA ALA A 374 31.62 -8.96 -18.89
C ALA A 374 31.25 -10.25 -19.66
N LYS A 375 31.17 -10.14 -21.01
CA LYS A 375 30.92 -11.30 -21.85
C LYS A 375 32.01 -12.38 -21.68
N LYS A 376 33.27 -11.99 -21.67
CA LYS A 376 34.40 -12.91 -21.43
C LYS A 376 34.27 -13.63 -20.08
N ILE A 377 33.97 -12.91 -18.99
CA ILE A 377 33.76 -13.48 -17.66
C ILE A 377 32.64 -14.53 -17.69
N ILE A 378 31.52 -14.24 -18.35
CA ILE A 378 30.40 -15.19 -18.47
C ILE A 378 30.79 -16.42 -19.30
N ASP A 379 31.41 -16.22 -20.47
CA ASP A 379 31.77 -17.31 -21.39
C ASP A 379 32.83 -18.26 -20.76
N GLU A 380 33.80 -17.71 -20.01
CA GLU A 380 34.86 -18.48 -19.33
C GLU A 380 34.35 -19.15 -18.02
N SER A 381 33.21 -18.73 -17.50
CA SER A 381 32.67 -19.25 -16.22
C SER A 381 32.19 -20.71 -16.26
N GLY A 382 31.92 -21.24 -17.47
CA GLY A 382 31.30 -22.54 -17.66
C GLY A 382 29.80 -22.61 -17.29
N LEU A 383 29.17 -21.47 -17.05
CA LEU A 383 27.73 -21.41 -16.74
C LEU A 383 26.88 -21.75 -17.95
N LYS A 384 25.79 -22.50 -17.74
CA LYS A 384 24.78 -22.78 -18.77
C LYS A 384 23.79 -21.61 -18.86
N VAL A 385 24.21 -20.56 -19.57
CA VAL A 385 23.40 -19.34 -19.76
C VAL A 385 23.29 -18.99 -21.24
N TYR A 386 22.26 -18.25 -21.60
CA TYR A 386 22.07 -17.70 -22.95
C TYR A 386 22.52 -16.25 -22.94
N SER A 387 23.52 -15.91 -23.77
CA SER A 387 24.04 -14.55 -23.88
C SER A 387 23.38 -13.83 -25.04
N ALA A 388 22.96 -12.57 -24.83
CA ALA A 388 22.39 -11.68 -25.84
C ALA A 388 23.06 -10.31 -25.81
N ILE A 389 23.12 -9.66 -26.98
CA ILE A 389 23.63 -8.28 -27.13
C ILE A 389 22.47 -7.33 -27.39
N ALA A 390 21.64 -7.62 -28.39
CA ALA A 390 20.46 -6.83 -28.69
C ALA A 390 19.30 -7.18 -27.78
N LEU A 391 18.42 -6.18 -27.51
CA LEU A 391 17.23 -6.42 -26.70
C LEU A 391 16.25 -7.41 -27.38
N GLN A 392 16.14 -7.33 -28.72
CA GLN A 392 15.33 -8.26 -29.51
C GLN A 392 15.86 -9.71 -29.41
N GLU A 393 17.18 -9.89 -29.43
CA GLU A 393 17.79 -11.21 -29.25
C GLU A 393 17.46 -11.82 -27.89
N ALA A 394 17.49 -10.99 -26.84
CA ALA A 394 17.07 -11.43 -25.50
C ALA A 394 15.59 -11.85 -25.47
N ALA A 395 14.73 -11.10 -26.16
CA ALA A 395 13.31 -11.40 -26.32
C ALA A 395 13.08 -12.77 -27.03
N ASP A 396 13.80 -13.00 -28.13
CA ASP A 396 13.69 -14.23 -28.90
C ASP A 396 14.19 -15.44 -28.09
N LEU A 397 15.22 -15.25 -27.26
CA LEU A 397 15.70 -16.28 -26.33
C LEU A 397 14.67 -16.56 -25.24
N VAL A 398 13.99 -15.56 -24.67
CA VAL A 398 12.88 -15.77 -23.71
C VAL A 398 11.79 -16.62 -24.35
N LYS A 399 11.36 -16.26 -25.57
CA LYS A 399 10.37 -17.05 -26.32
C LYS A 399 10.83 -18.51 -26.51
N LYS A 400 12.07 -18.69 -26.92
CA LYS A 400 12.67 -20.04 -27.17
C LYS A 400 12.71 -20.91 -25.92
N VAL A 401 13.03 -20.36 -24.75
CA VAL A 401 13.14 -21.15 -23.51
C VAL A 401 11.81 -21.42 -22.83
N LEU A 402 10.74 -20.70 -23.21
CA LEU A 402 9.39 -20.91 -22.71
C LEU A 402 8.56 -21.87 -23.57
N SER A 403 8.96 -22.05 -24.86
CA SER A 403 8.33 -23.00 -25.80
C SER A 403 8.82 -24.43 -25.53
#